data_0842036ca822beaf43a37201464689d1
#
_entry.id   0842036ca822beaf43a37201464689d1
#
_cell.length_a   1.000
_cell.length_b   1.000
_cell.length_c   1.000
_cell.angle_alpha   90.00
_cell.angle_beta   90.00
_cell.angle_gamma   90.00
#
_symmetry.space_group_name_H-M   'P 1'
#
loop_
_entity.id
_entity.type
_entity.pdbx_description
1 polymer ?
#
loop_
_entity_poly.entity_id
_entity_poly.type
_entity_poly.pdbx_seq_one_letter_code
_entity_poly.pdbx_strand_id
1 'polypeptide(L)'
;SNGLSRVLQARSREKILIVTDARKELDAGLPVRDFLLYVMSTRTLLGVVSESGNFSLHVASQMRLTPATPGERFEETSIGSLSENLRREIENDFPLLHANALVGLWGALEACINDLCLLWLPCMERQELGDALEGTRVKLGEYLSLGEEEQWLWILDQLQRSDGGSLRTGIGQFESILKPLGVSPSVDSAVRTTLFRIKAMRNLYAHRAGRADAKFLKEWPGHPASVGQIVIPTSNQIIAGYTAMVLYVEAVHGSMQSKLGTPRSLPEPPPWINSVEDLLPMLEPNPYVPEGAPWSYHFSHDQQDRDSSEDSAASSV
;
A
#
# COMPACT_ATOMS: atom_id res chain seq x y z
N SER A 1 6.83 51.74 -14.94
CA SER A 1 6.77 51.19 -13.58
C SER A 1 5.43 50.55 -13.22
N ASN A 2 4.31 50.98 -13.86
CA ASN A 2 2.97 50.46 -13.52
C ASN A 2 2.68 48.99 -13.93
N GLY A 3 3.38 48.47 -14.93
CA GLY A 3 3.20 47.08 -15.41
C GLY A 3 3.76 46.04 -14.45
N LEU A 4 4.95 46.25 -13.94
CA LEU A 4 5.60 45.32 -13.01
C LEU A 4 4.83 45.22 -11.66
N SER A 5 4.31 46.36 -11.18
CA SER A 5 3.50 46.39 -9.96
C SER A 5 2.20 45.61 -10.11
N ARG A 6 1.52 45.70 -11.26
CA ARG A 6 0.30 44.90 -11.51
C ARG A 6 0.56 43.41 -11.61
N VAL A 7 1.67 43.00 -12.25
CA VAL A 7 2.06 41.60 -12.36
C VAL A 7 2.40 41.01 -10.98
N LEU A 8 3.15 41.78 -10.14
CA LEU A 8 3.47 41.37 -8.78
C LEU A 8 2.23 41.28 -7.88
N GLN A 9 1.28 42.20 -8.04
CA GLN A 9 0.00 42.15 -7.31
C GLN A 9 -0.89 40.98 -7.76
N ALA A 10 -0.94 40.67 -9.05
CA ALA A 10 -1.68 39.52 -9.57
C ALA A 10 -1.12 38.20 -9.01
N ARG A 11 0.21 37.99 -9.12
CA ARG A 11 0.89 36.82 -8.54
C ARG A 11 0.74 36.71 -7.03
N SER A 12 0.72 37.83 -6.30
CA SER A 12 0.49 37.80 -4.86
C SER A 12 -0.95 37.40 -4.51
N ARG A 13 -1.95 37.83 -5.28
CA ARG A 13 -3.35 37.40 -5.10
C ARG A 13 -3.56 35.93 -5.42
N GLU A 14 -2.96 35.45 -6.50
CA GLU A 14 -2.99 34.04 -6.93
C GLU A 14 -2.39 33.13 -5.85
N LYS A 15 -1.23 33.48 -5.31
CA LYS A 15 -0.61 32.75 -4.16
C LYS A 15 -1.49 32.72 -2.92
N ILE A 16 -2.13 33.85 -2.58
CA ILE A 16 -3.04 33.89 -1.41
C ILE A 16 -4.23 32.95 -1.63
N LEU A 17 -4.74 32.87 -2.86
CA LEU A 17 -5.86 31.99 -3.19
C LEU A 17 -5.46 30.51 -3.03
N ILE A 18 -4.32 30.12 -3.57
CA ILE A 18 -3.80 28.75 -3.51
C ILE A 18 -3.53 28.30 -2.06
N VAL A 19 -2.86 29.14 -1.27
CA VAL A 19 -2.64 28.85 0.16
C VAL A 19 -3.97 28.70 0.91
N THR A 20 -4.96 29.55 0.59
CA THR A 20 -6.27 29.48 1.23
C THR A 20 -7.02 28.20 0.86
N ASP A 21 -6.95 27.77 -0.38
CA ASP A 21 -7.61 26.55 -0.85
C ASP A 21 -6.91 25.30 -0.33
N ALA A 22 -5.57 25.23 -0.41
CA ALA A 22 -4.79 24.13 0.18
C ALA A 22 -5.06 23.97 1.68
N ARG A 23 -5.15 25.09 2.44
CA ARG A 23 -5.49 25.06 3.86
C ARG A 23 -6.90 24.53 4.11
N LYS A 24 -7.89 24.96 3.32
CA LYS A 24 -9.26 24.43 3.44
C LYS A 24 -9.35 22.95 3.16
N GLU A 25 -8.66 22.47 2.13
CA GLU A 25 -8.62 21.04 1.79
C GLU A 25 -7.92 20.22 2.86
N LEU A 26 -6.83 20.73 3.44
CA LEU A 26 -6.13 20.10 4.55
C LEU A 26 -7.03 20.08 5.81
N ASP A 27 -7.71 21.18 6.13
CA ASP A 27 -8.65 21.26 7.26
C ASP A 27 -9.84 20.31 7.05
N ALA A 28 -10.35 20.18 5.82
CA ALA A 28 -11.40 19.22 5.47
C ALA A 28 -10.91 17.76 5.47
N GLY A 29 -9.61 17.51 5.53
CA GLY A 29 -9.01 16.18 5.54
C GLY A 29 -9.29 15.37 4.28
N LEU A 30 -9.37 16.03 3.10
CA LEU A 30 -9.74 15.34 1.86
C LEU A 30 -8.87 14.13 1.53
N PRO A 31 -7.52 14.18 1.58
CA PRO A 31 -6.69 13.00 1.33
C PRO A 31 -6.94 11.86 2.32
N VAL A 32 -7.19 12.21 3.59
CA VAL A 32 -7.50 11.21 4.64
C VAL A 32 -8.84 10.55 4.35
N ARG A 33 -9.85 11.33 3.94
CA ARG A 33 -11.17 10.83 3.61
C ARG A 33 -11.14 9.89 2.40
N ASP A 34 -10.40 10.25 1.36
CA ASP A 34 -10.25 9.43 0.17
C ASP A 34 -9.50 8.12 0.49
N PHE A 35 -8.47 8.18 1.31
CA PHE A 35 -7.79 7.00 1.84
C PHE A 35 -8.73 6.10 2.64
N LEU A 36 -9.54 6.66 3.56
CA LEU A 36 -10.52 5.89 4.33
C LEU A 36 -11.57 5.23 3.43
N LEU A 37 -12.05 5.92 2.40
CA LEU A 37 -12.97 5.34 1.41
C LEU A 37 -12.32 4.16 0.66
N TYR A 38 -11.05 4.26 0.31
CA TYR A 38 -10.32 3.15 -0.30
C TYR A 38 -10.20 1.95 0.65
N VAL A 39 -9.83 2.19 1.92
CA VAL A 39 -9.76 1.14 2.95
C VAL A 39 -11.11 0.46 3.13
N MET A 40 -12.20 1.24 3.25
CA MET A 40 -13.57 0.71 3.39
C MET A 40 -13.98 -0.13 2.18
N SER A 41 -13.70 0.35 0.97
CA SER A 41 -14.00 -0.37 -0.28
C SER A 41 -13.22 -1.68 -0.36
N THR A 42 -11.94 -1.68 -0.01
CA THR A 42 -11.10 -2.87 0.03
C THR A 42 -11.64 -3.88 1.05
N ARG A 43 -11.97 -3.43 2.27
CA ARG A 43 -12.56 -4.27 3.30
C ARG A 43 -13.89 -4.89 2.84
N THR A 44 -14.75 -4.11 2.22
CA THR A 44 -16.02 -4.59 1.66
C THR A 44 -15.79 -5.64 0.59
N LEU A 45 -14.87 -5.39 -0.34
CA LEU A 45 -14.53 -6.36 -1.40
C LEU A 45 -14.02 -7.68 -0.81
N LEU A 46 -13.12 -7.63 0.17
CA LEU A 46 -12.62 -8.81 0.88
C LEU A 46 -13.77 -9.62 1.48
N GLY A 47 -14.70 -8.97 2.19
CA GLY A 47 -15.86 -9.61 2.79
C GLY A 47 -16.78 -10.26 1.74
N VAL A 48 -17.14 -9.51 0.68
CA VAL A 48 -18.01 -10.02 -0.39
C VAL A 48 -17.40 -11.22 -1.10
N VAL A 49 -16.12 -11.17 -1.43
CA VAL A 49 -15.45 -12.30 -2.13
C VAL A 49 -15.34 -13.51 -1.22
N SER A 50 -15.02 -13.34 0.07
CA SER A 50 -14.96 -14.42 1.04
C SER A 50 -16.31 -15.10 1.22
N GLU A 51 -17.39 -14.34 1.42
CA GLU A 51 -18.74 -14.87 1.57
C GLU A 51 -19.24 -15.54 0.29
N SER A 52 -19.00 -14.91 -0.87
CA SER A 52 -19.41 -15.48 -2.17
C SER A 52 -18.66 -16.77 -2.49
N GLY A 53 -17.38 -16.87 -2.15
CA GLY A 53 -16.60 -18.08 -2.31
C GLY A 53 -17.15 -19.23 -1.47
N ASN A 54 -17.44 -19.00 -0.20
CA ASN A 54 -18.04 -19.98 0.69
C ASN A 54 -19.42 -20.44 0.19
N PHE A 55 -20.26 -19.50 -0.28
CA PHE A 55 -21.55 -19.82 -0.88
C PHE A 55 -21.38 -20.68 -2.14
N SER A 56 -20.47 -20.34 -3.02
CA SER A 56 -20.20 -21.08 -4.25
C SER A 56 -19.76 -22.53 -3.98
N LEU A 57 -18.91 -22.75 -2.97
CA LEU A 57 -18.55 -24.10 -2.53
C LEU A 57 -19.74 -24.88 -1.98
N HIS A 58 -20.59 -24.22 -1.18
CA HIS A 58 -21.79 -24.85 -0.66
C HIS A 58 -22.72 -25.31 -1.81
N VAL A 59 -23.00 -24.45 -2.78
CA VAL A 59 -23.79 -24.80 -3.96
C VAL A 59 -23.15 -25.93 -4.77
N ALA A 60 -21.82 -25.85 -5.01
CA ALA A 60 -21.13 -26.93 -5.74
C ALA A 60 -21.19 -28.29 -5.01
N SER A 61 -21.13 -28.26 -3.66
CA SER A 61 -21.29 -29.49 -2.86
C SER A 61 -22.70 -30.10 -2.98
N GLN A 62 -23.72 -29.26 -3.01
CA GLN A 62 -25.11 -29.70 -3.21
C GLN A 62 -25.35 -30.27 -4.62
N MET A 63 -24.79 -29.65 -5.65
CA MET A 63 -24.90 -30.12 -7.03
C MET A 63 -24.21 -31.48 -7.24
N ARG A 64 -23.13 -31.79 -6.54
CA ARG A 64 -22.46 -33.10 -6.58
C ARG A 64 -23.31 -34.24 -5.99
N LEU A 65 -24.30 -33.92 -5.16
CA LEU A 65 -25.23 -34.89 -4.57
C LEU A 65 -26.37 -35.26 -5.51
N THR A 66 -26.58 -34.54 -6.63
CA THR A 66 -27.54 -34.87 -7.65
C THR A 66 -26.88 -35.77 -8.69
N PRO A 67 -27.35 -37.04 -8.90
CA PRO A 67 -26.71 -37.90 -9.88
C PRO A 67 -26.91 -37.30 -11.28
N ALA A 68 -25.78 -37.07 -11.97
CA ALA A 68 -25.77 -36.59 -13.34
C ALA A 68 -26.49 -37.60 -14.24
N THR A 69 -27.44 -37.17 -15.06
CA THR A 69 -28.08 -37.98 -16.08
C THR A 69 -27.06 -38.44 -17.10
N PRO A 70 -27.05 -39.73 -17.50
CA PRO A 70 -26.09 -40.25 -18.48
C PRO A 70 -26.26 -39.51 -19.82
N GLY A 71 -25.38 -38.60 -20.16
CA GLY A 71 -25.39 -37.81 -21.41
C GLY A 71 -24.86 -36.41 -21.30
N GLU A 72 -24.86 -35.81 -20.10
CA GLU A 72 -24.33 -34.49 -19.85
C GLU A 72 -22.89 -34.60 -19.33
N ARG A 73 -21.96 -35.07 -20.16
CA ARG A 73 -20.53 -34.78 -19.95
C ARG A 73 -20.24 -33.34 -20.37
N PHE A 74 -20.69 -32.40 -19.57
CA PHE A 74 -20.06 -31.10 -19.58
C PHE A 74 -18.57 -31.30 -19.29
N GLU A 75 -17.71 -30.57 -19.99
CA GLU A 75 -16.26 -30.65 -19.89
C GLU A 75 -15.81 -30.59 -18.41
N GLU A 76 -15.73 -31.75 -17.78
CA GLU A 76 -15.39 -31.95 -16.36
C GLU A 76 -14.03 -31.35 -15.99
N THR A 77 -13.19 -31.07 -16.99
CA THR A 77 -11.82 -30.62 -16.80
C THR A 77 -11.68 -29.15 -16.37
N SER A 78 -12.49 -28.22 -16.96
CA SER A 78 -12.33 -26.79 -16.66
C SER A 78 -13.06 -26.38 -15.38
N ILE A 79 -14.28 -26.89 -15.16
CA ILE A 79 -15.04 -26.58 -13.93
C ILE A 79 -14.44 -27.29 -12.72
N GLY A 80 -13.92 -28.52 -12.90
CA GLY A 80 -13.24 -29.27 -11.86
C GLY A 80 -11.98 -28.58 -11.36
N SER A 81 -11.16 -28.06 -12.26
CA SER A 81 -9.93 -27.33 -11.90
C SER A 81 -10.24 -25.98 -11.26
N LEU A 82 -11.26 -25.24 -11.75
CA LEU A 82 -11.67 -23.98 -11.17
C LEU A 82 -12.22 -24.17 -9.75
N SER A 83 -13.05 -25.21 -9.53
CA SER A 83 -13.59 -25.51 -8.21
C SER A 83 -12.50 -25.95 -7.22
N GLU A 84 -11.47 -26.65 -7.67
CA GLU A 84 -10.34 -27.03 -6.84
C GLU A 84 -9.46 -25.83 -6.47
N ASN A 85 -9.18 -24.93 -7.43
CA ASN A 85 -8.45 -23.72 -7.16
C ASN A 85 -9.21 -22.78 -6.19
N LEU A 86 -10.51 -22.62 -6.39
CA LEU A 86 -11.37 -21.85 -5.49
C LEU A 86 -11.40 -22.47 -4.08
N ARG A 87 -11.48 -23.79 -3.98
CA ARG A 87 -11.44 -24.49 -2.70
C ARG A 87 -10.11 -24.24 -1.97
N ARG A 88 -8.99 -24.30 -2.68
CA ARG A 88 -7.67 -24.01 -2.11
C ARG A 88 -7.54 -22.56 -1.65
N GLU A 89 -8.06 -21.60 -2.42
CA GLU A 89 -8.09 -20.19 -1.99
C GLU A 89 -8.89 -20.03 -0.69
N ILE A 90 -10.07 -20.67 -0.59
CA ILE A 90 -10.91 -20.60 0.61
C ILE A 90 -10.25 -21.28 1.80
N GLU A 91 -9.74 -22.51 1.62
CA GLU A 91 -9.07 -23.27 2.68
C GLU A 91 -7.82 -22.56 3.23
N ASN A 92 -7.19 -21.72 2.43
CA ASN A 92 -6.01 -20.91 2.83
C ASN A 92 -6.35 -19.44 3.13
N ASP A 93 -7.63 -19.11 3.37
CA ASP A 93 -8.07 -17.75 3.69
C ASP A 93 -7.75 -16.72 2.59
N PHE A 94 -8.01 -17.07 1.32
CA PHE A 94 -7.85 -16.18 0.16
C PHE A 94 -6.50 -15.49 0.03
N PRO A 95 -5.39 -16.19 0.05
CA PRO A 95 -4.05 -15.62 0.14
C PRO A 95 -3.71 -14.66 -1.02
N LEU A 96 -4.14 -14.96 -2.24
CA LEU A 96 -3.90 -14.08 -3.40
C LEU A 96 -4.71 -12.78 -3.29
N LEU A 97 -5.94 -12.87 -2.82
CA LEU A 97 -6.79 -11.70 -2.61
C LEU A 97 -6.19 -10.79 -1.53
N HIS A 98 -5.75 -11.37 -0.41
CA HIS A 98 -5.08 -10.64 0.67
C HIS A 98 -3.77 -10.00 0.21
N ALA A 99 -2.98 -10.70 -0.60
CA ALA A 99 -1.73 -10.17 -1.16
C ALA A 99 -2.00 -8.94 -2.04
N ASN A 100 -3.00 -9.01 -2.92
CA ASN A 100 -3.39 -7.87 -3.77
C ASN A 100 -3.95 -6.71 -2.95
N ALA A 101 -4.78 -6.97 -1.95
CA ALA A 101 -5.28 -5.96 -1.03
C ALA A 101 -4.14 -5.24 -0.30
N LEU A 102 -3.15 -6.01 0.17
CA LEU A 102 -1.97 -5.46 0.86
C LEU A 102 -1.17 -4.51 -0.02
N VAL A 103 -0.92 -4.89 -1.28
CA VAL A 103 -0.19 -4.03 -2.24
C VAL A 103 -0.98 -2.76 -2.54
N GLY A 104 -2.30 -2.88 -2.76
CA GLY A 104 -3.17 -1.73 -3.03
C GLY A 104 -3.31 -0.78 -1.84
N LEU A 105 -3.52 -1.31 -0.63
CA LEU A 105 -3.60 -0.51 0.60
C LEU A 105 -2.30 0.27 0.87
N TRP A 106 -1.15 -0.36 0.64
CA TRP A 106 0.13 0.35 0.79
C TRP A 106 0.29 1.46 -0.23
N GLY A 107 -0.09 1.24 -1.50
CA GLY A 107 -0.09 2.27 -2.54
C GLY A 107 -1.02 3.44 -2.20
N ALA A 108 -2.21 3.16 -1.66
CA ALA A 108 -3.14 4.18 -1.20
C ALA A 108 -2.59 5.00 -0.01
N LEU A 109 -1.87 4.35 0.91
CA LEU A 109 -1.16 5.04 1.99
C LEU A 109 -0.08 5.97 1.45
N GLU A 110 0.73 5.51 0.50
CA GLU A 110 1.77 6.33 -0.15
C GLU A 110 1.15 7.56 -0.84
N ALA A 111 0.06 7.38 -1.58
CA ALA A 111 -0.68 8.48 -2.22
C ALA A 111 -1.20 9.48 -1.17
N CYS A 112 -1.89 9.01 -0.15
CA CYS A 112 -2.45 9.86 0.91
C CYS A 112 -1.37 10.73 1.60
N ILE A 113 -0.22 10.15 1.96
CA ILE A 113 0.87 10.90 2.59
C ILE A 113 1.47 11.93 1.62
N ASN A 114 1.62 11.59 0.34
CA ASN A 114 2.09 12.53 -0.67
C ASN A 114 1.11 13.70 -0.86
N ASP A 115 -0.19 13.43 -0.94
CA ASP A 115 -1.22 14.46 -1.10
C ASP A 115 -1.28 15.38 0.14
N LEU A 116 -1.17 14.82 1.35
CA LEU A 116 -1.05 15.61 2.57
C LEU A 116 0.18 16.53 2.54
N CYS A 117 1.33 16.03 2.07
CA CYS A 117 2.54 16.85 1.92
C CYS A 117 2.36 17.94 0.87
N LEU A 118 1.71 17.66 -0.27
CA LEU A 118 1.42 18.65 -1.31
C LEU A 118 0.51 19.77 -0.81
N LEU A 119 -0.51 19.46 -0.01
CA LEU A 119 -1.38 20.46 0.63
C LEU A 119 -0.66 21.23 1.74
N TRP A 120 0.32 20.61 2.41
CA TRP A 120 1.09 21.23 3.48
C TRP A 120 2.12 22.22 2.97
N LEU A 121 2.83 21.91 1.87
CA LEU A 121 3.92 22.73 1.33
C LEU A 121 3.53 24.21 1.11
N PRO A 122 2.38 24.56 0.48
CA PRO A 122 1.97 25.95 0.32
C PRO A 122 1.68 26.66 1.65
N CYS A 123 1.36 25.90 2.72
CA CYS A 123 1.03 26.45 4.04
C CYS A 123 2.27 26.81 4.87
N MET A 124 3.46 26.34 4.47
CA MET A 124 4.72 26.59 5.18
C MET A 124 5.19 28.03 5.03
N GLU A 125 5.86 28.55 6.06
CA GLU A 125 6.59 29.81 5.96
C GLU A 125 7.79 29.67 5.02
N ARG A 126 8.15 30.76 4.35
CA ARG A 126 9.28 30.75 3.40
C ARG A 126 10.58 30.30 4.00
N GLN A 127 10.84 30.65 5.25
CA GLN A 127 12.06 30.28 5.96
C GLN A 127 12.07 28.77 6.24
N GLU A 128 10.98 28.23 6.75
CA GLU A 128 10.85 26.78 7.00
C GLU A 128 11.02 25.96 5.72
N LEU A 129 10.44 26.42 4.60
CA LEU A 129 10.61 25.78 3.31
C LEU A 129 12.07 25.87 2.81
N GLY A 130 12.73 27.02 3.06
CA GLY A 130 14.16 27.19 2.76
C GLY A 130 15.03 26.20 3.54
N ASP A 131 14.78 26.07 4.83
CA ASP A 131 15.50 25.14 5.72
C ASP A 131 15.25 23.67 5.31
N ALA A 132 13.99 23.33 4.91
CA ALA A 132 13.65 22.00 4.42
C ALA A 132 14.41 21.61 3.12
N LEU A 133 14.73 22.61 2.30
CA LEU A 133 15.44 22.43 1.02
C LEU A 133 16.95 22.70 1.13
N GLU A 134 17.48 22.91 2.33
CA GLU A 134 18.90 23.16 2.54
C GLU A 134 19.72 21.99 1.95
N GLY A 135 20.72 22.35 1.14
CA GLY A 135 21.56 21.37 0.43
C GLY A 135 20.97 20.78 -0.84
N THR A 136 19.71 21.07 -1.17
CA THR A 136 19.08 20.63 -2.42
C THR A 136 19.62 21.45 -3.60
N ARG A 137 20.13 20.78 -4.64
CA ARG A 137 20.58 21.44 -5.87
C ARG A 137 19.44 21.65 -6.84
N VAL A 138 19.11 22.90 -7.11
CA VAL A 138 18.02 23.29 -8.02
C VAL A 138 18.61 23.85 -9.33
N LYS A 139 18.20 23.30 -10.46
CA LYS A 139 18.41 23.94 -11.75
C LYS A 139 17.32 25.03 -11.93
N LEU A 140 17.65 26.24 -11.54
CA LEU A 140 16.69 27.34 -11.42
C LEU A 140 15.86 27.57 -12.69
N GLY A 141 16.49 27.47 -13.87
CA GLY A 141 15.80 27.66 -15.16
C GLY A 141 14.70 26.60 -15.39
N GLU A 142 14.99 25.33 -15.09
CA GLU A 142 14.00 24.25 -15.19
C GLU A 142 12.86 24.47 -14.19
N TYR A 143 13.19 24.76 -12.94
CA TYR A 143 12.19 24.99 -11.90
C TYR A 143 11.25 26.17 -12.21
N LEU A 144 11.79 27.29 -12.69
CA LEU A 144 11.00 28.47 -13.03
C LEU A 144 10.14 28.30 -14.28
N SER A 145 10.43 27.30 -15.12
CA SER A 145 9.59 26.96 -16.28
C SER A 145 8.39 26.10 -15.95
N LEU A 146 8.35 25.51 -14.76
CA LEU A 146 7.23 24.68 -14.28
C LEU A 146 6.05 25.53 -13.85
N GLY A 147 4.84 25.01 -14.04
CA GLY A 147 3.63 25.54 -13.43
C GLY A 147 3.67 25.40 -11.91
N GLU A 148 2.80 26.12 -11.19
CA GLU A 148 2.86 26.17 -9.72
C GLU A 148 2.64 24.77 -9.08
N GLU A 149 1.69 23.99 -9.55
CA GLU A 149 1.47 22.61 -9.07
C GLU A 149 2.68 21.72 -9.35
N GLU A 150 3.28 21.85 -10.53
CA GLU A 150 4.49 21.10 -10.91
C GLU A 150 5.69 21.49 -10.05
N GLN A 151 5.78 22.75 -9.61
CA GLN A 151 6.81 23.20 -8.68
C GLN A 151 6.68 22.51 -7.31
N TRP A 152 5.46 22.34 -6.77
CA TRP A 152 5.25 21.63 -5.51
C TRP A 152 5.54 20.13 -5.64
N LEU A 153 5.14 19.50 -6.73
CA LEU A 153 5.50 18.11 -7.04
C LEU A 153 7.02 17.95 -7.14
N TRP A 154 7.68 18.88 -7.81
CA TRP A 154 9.14 18.87 -7.93
C TRP A 154 9.82 18.99 -6.55
N ILE A 155 9.34 19.89 -5.69
CA ILE A 155 9.86 20.05 -4.31
C ILE A 155 9.69 18.75 -3.53
N LEU A 156 8.52 18.13 -3.59
CA LEU A 156 8.25 16.87 -2.91
C LEU A 156 9.19 15.75 -3.39
N ASP A 157 9.40 15.64 -4.70
CA ASP A 157 10.34 14.68 -5.30
C ASP A 157 11.79 14.91 -4.81
N GLN A 158 12.22 16.18 -4.71
CA GLN A 158 13.55 16.49 -4.18
C GLN A 158 13.68 16.09 -2.70
N LEU A 159 12.69 16.34 -1.88
CA LEU A 159 12.68 15.93 -0.47
C LEU A 159 12.75 14.41 -0.33
N GLN A 160 12.03 13.67 -1.19
CA GLN A 160 12.09 12.21 -1.22
C GLN A 160 13.49 11.67 -1.57
N ARG A 161 14.22 12.36 -2.43
CA ARG A 161 15.56 11.95 -2.88
C ARG A 161 16.67 12.36 -1.93
N SER A 162 16.54 13.52 -1.27
CA SER A 162 17.63 14.15 -0.51
C SER A 162 18.08 13.33 0.70
N ASP A 163 17.17 12.64 1.36
CA ASP A 163 17.42 11.98 2.66
C ASP A 163 17.55 10.44 2.55
N GLY A 164 17.73 9.91 1.34
CA GLY A 164 17.79 8.46 1.10
C GLY A 164 16.50 7.73 1.51
N GLY A 165 15.36 8.42 1.46
CA GLY A 165 14.06 7.94 1.91
C GLY A 165 13.67 6.60 1.28
N SER A 166 14.06 6.37 0.02
CA SER A 166 13.83 5.09 -0.67
C SER A 166 14.57 3.90 -0.05
N LEU A 167 15.63 4.15 0.73
CA LEU A 167 16.42 3.11 1.42
C LEU A 167 15.89 2.82 2.82
N ARG A 168 15.01 3.67 3.36
CA ARG A 168 14.45 3.49 4.71
C ARG A 168 13.33 2.45 4.70
N THR A 169 13.26 1.68 5.77
CA THR A 169 12.28 0.61 5.94
C THR A 169 11.05 1.08 6.71
N GLY A 170 9.92 0.40 6.51
CA GLY A 170 8.65 0.74 7.16
C GLY A 170 8.19 2.17 6.86
N ILE A 171 7.68 2.87 7.87
CA ILE A 171 7.24 4.26 7.75
C ILE A 171 8.39 5.27 7.69
N GLY A 172 9.64 4.82 7.89
CA GLY A 172 10.81 5.70 7.83
C GLY A 172 10.93 6.44 6.50
N GLN A 173 10.39 5.88 5.41
CA GLN A 173 10.30 6.58 4.12
C GLN A 173 9.38 7.82 4.19
N PHE A 174 8.27 7.74 4.91
CA PHE A 174 7.35 8.88 5.08
C PHE A 174 7.93 9.90 6.07
N GLU A 175 8.53 9.42 7.16
CA GLU A 175 9.14 10.28 8.16
C GLU A 175 10.33 11.08 7.60
N SER A 176 11.05 10.52 6.61
CA SER A 176 12.13 11.24 5.93
C SER A 176 11.62 12.43 5.12
N ILE A 177 10.38 12.40 4.65
CA ILE A 177 9.73 13.52 3.96
C ILE A 177 9.09 14.47 4.97
N LEU A 178 8.35 13.93 5.94
CA LEU A 178 7.60 14.72 6.93
C LEU A 178 8.50 15.54 7.85
N LYS A 179 9.65 14.97 8.25
CA LYS A 179 10.58 15.64 9.17
C LYS A 179 11.13 16.98 8.64
N PRO A 180 11.64 17.09 7.40
CA PRO A 180 12.03 18.38 6.82
C PRO A 180 10.87 19.36 6.75
N LEU A 181 9.65 18.88 6.51
CA LEU A 181 8.42 19.68 6.50
C LEU A 181 7.96 20.07 7.92
N GLY A 182 8.77 19.76 8.93
CA GLY A 182 8.48 20.06 10.33
C GLY A 182 7.30 19.25 10.90
N VAL A 183 6.81 18.23 10.21
CA VAL A 183 5.70 17.36 10.66
C VAL A 183 6.28 16.15 11.37
N SER A 184 5.99 16.02 12.67
CA SER A 184 6.51 14.95 13.52
C SER A 184 5.35 14.27 14.25
N PRO A 185 4.67 13.31 13.60
CA PRO A 185 3.53 12.64 14.22
C PRO A 185 3.97 11.78 15.40
N SER A 186 3.22 11.86 16.50
CA SER A 186 3.36 10.93 17.61
C SER A 186 2.68 9.61 17.24
N VAL A 187 3.46 8.57 16.99
CA VAL A 187 2.99 7.26 16.54
C VAL A 187 3.39 6.20 17.54
N ASP A 188 2.42 5.40 17.96
CA ASP A 188 2.66 4.27 18.87
C ASP A 188 3.65 3.25 18.28
N SER A 189 4.42 2.60 19.14
CA SER A 189 5.42 1.60 18.75
C SER A 189 4.79 0.37 18.09
N ALA A 190 3.58 -0.04 18.50
CA ALA A 190 2.86 -1.15 17.88
C ALA A 190 2.42 -0.80 16.45
N VAL A 191 1.94 0.42 16.21
CA VAL A 191 1.63 0.93 14.87
C VAL A 191 2.89 0.93 13.98
N ARG A 192 4.02 1.43 14.49
CA ARG A 192 5.30 1.41 13.76
C ARG A 192 5.75 0.01 13.39
N THR A 193 5.70 -0.90 14.36
CA THR A 193 6.10 -2.30 14.17
C THR A 193 5.18 -2.99 13.16
N THR A 194 3.87 -2.76 13.25
CA THR A 194 2.89 -3.30 12.32
C THR A 194 3.18 -2.82 10.90
N LEU A 195 3.31 -1.52 10.68
CA LEU A 195 3.58 -0.96 9.36
C LEU A 195 4.93 -1.42 8.79
N PHE A 196 5.94 -1.63 9.63
CA PHE A 196 7.22 -2.19 9.22
C PHE A 196 7.06 -3.62 8.66
N ARG A 197 6.35 -4.50 9.37
CA ARG A 197 6.11 -5.89 8.97
C ARG A 197 5.21 -5.97 7.74
N ILE A 198 4.17 -5.15 7.69
CA ILE A 198 3.25 -5.06 6.54
C ILE A 198 3.99 -4.61 5.28
N LYS A 199 4.88 -3.61 5.38
CA LYS A 199 5.73 -3.22 4.25
C LYS A 199 6.65 -4.33 3.79
N ALA A 200 7.27 -5.06 4.71
CA ALA A 200 8.13 -6.18 4.37
C ALA A 200 7.34 -7.25 3.59
N MET A 201 6.13 -7.59 4.04
CA MET A 201 5.23 -8.52 3.34
C MET A 201 4.81 -7.99 1.96
N ARG A 202 4.37 -6.72 1.88
CA ARG A 202 4.02 -6.08 0.60
C ARG A 202 5.17 -6.17 -0.40
N ASN A 203 6.41 -5.96 0.05
CA ASN A 203 7.57 -6.03 -0.82
C ASN A 203 7.83 -7.44 -1.37
N LEU A 204 7.56 -8.49 -0.59
CA LEU A 204 7.60 -9.86 -1.10
C LEU A 204 6.64 -10.06 -2.27
N TYR A 205 5.40 -9.58 -2.12
CA TYR A 205 4.40 -9.74 -3.17
C TYR A 205 4.68 -8.86 -4.40
N ALA A 206 5.10 -7.62 -4.19
CA ALA A 206 5.41 -6.72 -5.29
C ALA A 206 6.64 -7.16 -6.11
N HIS A 207 7.59 -7.88 -5.52
CA HIS A 207 8.89 -8.12 -6.15
C HIS A 207 9.34 -9.58 -6.19
N ARG A 208 8.71 -10.48 -5.42
CA ARG A 208 9.14 -11.87 -5.21
C ARG A 208 8.01 -12.90 -5.27
N ALA A 209 6.83 -12.49 -5.74
CA ALA A 209 5.63 -13.34 -5.78
C ALA A 209 5.36 -14.04 -4.42
N GLY A 210 5.54 -13.33 -3.33
CA GLY A 210 5.34 -13.80 -1.96
C GLY A 210 6.46 -14.70 -1.39
N ARG A 211 7.57 -14.92 -2.09
CA ARG A 211 8.65 -15.78 -1.60
C ARG A 211 9.56 -15.03 -0.63
N ALA A 212 9.69 -15.57 0.58
CA ALA A 212 10.59 -15.04 1.60
C ALA A 212 12.04 -14.99 1.10
N ASP A 213 12.70 -13.87 1.33
CA ASP A 213 14.13 -13.71 1.10
C ASP A 213 14.86 -13.38 2.43
N ALA A 214 16.19 -13.35 2.37
CA ALA A 214 17.01 -13.06 3.55
C ALA A 214 16.72 -11.67 4.14
N LYS A 215 16.31 -10.70 3.30
CA LYS A 215 15.95 -9.35 3.73
C LYS A 215 14.66 -9.38 4.55
N PHE A 216 13.63 -10.06 4.06
CA PHE A 216 12.36 -10.23 4.77
C PHE A 216 12.56 -10.89 6.14
N LEU A 217 13.34 -11.97 6.21
CA LEU A 217 13.59 -12.67 7.48
C LEU A 217 14.39 -11.81 8.49
N LYS A 218 15.24 -10.92 7.98
CA LYS A 218 15.93 -9.91 8.81
C LYS A 218 14.98 -8.83 9.30
N GLU A 219 14.02 -8.40 8.47
CA GLU A 219 13.02 -7.38 8.78
C GLU A 219 11.91 -7.92 9.69
N TRP A 220 11.66 -9.23 9.65
CA TRP A 220 10.70 -9.90 10.54
C TRP A 220 11.34 -11.08 11.29
N PRO A 221 12.16 -10.80 12.32
CA PRO A 221 12.75 -11.85 13.15
C PRO A 221 11.67 -12.72 13.82
N GLY A 222 11.86 -14.03 13.78
CA GLY A 222 10.90 -14.99 14.35
C GLY A 222 9.76 -15.40 13.41
N HIS A 223 9.72 -14.88 12.17
CA HIS A 223 8.79 -15.41 11.17
C HIS A 223 9.16 -16.87 10.83
N PRO A 224 8.20 -17.82 10.79
CA PRO A 224 8.48 -19.25 10.65
C PRO A 224 8.99 -19.66 9.26
N ALA A 225 8.76 -18.82 8.23
CA ALA A 225 9.19 -19.15 6.88
C ALA A 225 10.71 -19.22 6.74
N SER A 226 11.18 -20.12 5.87
CA SER A 226 12.56 -20.17 5.41
C SER A 226 12.74 -19.43 4.07
N VAL A 227 13.98 -19.11 3.69
CA VAL A 227 14.27 -18.48 2.39
C VAL A 227 13.71 -19.34 1.25
N GLY A 228 12.97 -18.70 0.33
CA GLY A 228 12.31 -19.35 -0.80
C GLY A 228 10.89 -19.83 -0.52
N GLN A 229 10.50 -19.99 0.74
CA GLN A 229 9.11 -20.33 1.08
C GLN A 229 8.15 -19.19 0.80
N ILE A 230 6.91 -19.53 0.45
CA ILE A 230 5.85 -18.53 0.25
C ILE A 230 5.28 -18.13 1.60
N VAL A 231 5.21 -16.82 1.82
CA VAL A 231 4.57 -16.20 2.97
C VAL A 231 3.11 -15.94 2.59
N ILE A 232 2.17 -16.46 3.35
CA ILE A 232 0.73 -16.28 3.11
C ILE A 232 0.19 -15.23 4.08
N PRO A 233 -0.32 -14.08 3.57
CA PRO A 233 -0.96 -13.09 4.42
C PRO A 233 -2.31 -13.61 4.90
N THR A 234 -2.60 -13.45 6.19
CA THR A 234 -3.87 -13.82 6.79
C THR A 234 -4.84 -12.63 6.84
N SER A 235 -6.14 -12.89 6.96
CA SER A 235 -7.16 -11.87 7.22
C SER A 235 -6.79 -10.97 8.39
N ASN A 236 -6.30 -11.54 9.50
CA ASN A 236 -5.89 -10.78 10.67
C ASN A 236 -4.73 -9.82 10.38
N GLN A 237 -3.74 -10.25 9.60
CA GLN A 237 -2.62 -9.40 9.20
C GLN A 237 -3.08 -8.25 8.30
N ILE A 238 -4.04 -8.47 7.41
CA ILE A 238 -4.62 -7.41 6.58
C ILE A 238 -5.39 -6.41 7.45
N ILE A 239 -6.19 -6.89 8.41
CA ILE A 239 -6.93 -6.07 9.37
C ILE A 239 -5.95 -5.22 10.20
N ALA A 240 -4.91 -5.83 10.78
CA ALA A 240 -3.87 -5.10 11.50
C ALA A 240 -3.19 -4.05 10.59
N GLY A 241 -2.92 -4.41 9.33
CA GLY A 241 -2.30 -3.55 8.35
C GLY A 241 -3.09 -2.28 8.09
N TYR A 242 -4.36 -2.40 7.69
CA TYR A 242 -5.18 -1.21 7.42
C TYR A 242 -5.49 -0.41 8.69
N THR A 243 -5.67 -1.06 9.84
CA THR A 243 -5.83 -0.37 11.13
C THR A 243 -4.62 0.50 11.44
N ALA A 244 -3.40 -0.06 11.35
CA ALA A 244 -2.18 0.69 11.58
C ALA A 244 -1.98 1.83 10.56
N MET A 245 -2.37 1.63 9.29
CA MET A 245 -2.31 2.67 8.25
C MET A 245 -3.24 3.84 8.58
N VAL A 246 -4.48 3.56 9.00
CA VAL A 246 -5.45 4.59 9.40
C VAL A 246 -4.92 5.38 10.60
N LEU A 247 -4.49 4.71 11.66
CA LEU A 247 -3.93 5.38 12.85
C LEU A 247 -2.70 6.24 12.51
N TYR A 248 -1.86 5.79 11.58
CA TYR A 248 -0.71 6.55 11.13
C TYR A 248 -1.12 7.81 10.35
N VAL A 249 -2.04 7.69 9.39
CA VAL A 249 -2.55 8.82 8.60
C VAL A 249 -3.21 9.87 9.50
N GLU A 250 -4.01 9.43 10.49
CA GLU A 250 -4.60 10.31 11.49
C GLU A 250 -3.56 11.06 12.32
N ALA A 251 -2.48 10.38 12.73
CA ALA A 251 -1.40 11.00 13.49
C ALA A 251 -0.67 12.06 12.65
N VAL A 252 -0.42 11.79 11.36
CA VAL A 252 0.20 12.75 10.42
C VAL A 252 -0.69 13.97 10.23
N HIS A 253 -1.96 13.78 9.86
CA HIS A 253 -2.91 14.86 9.64
C HIS A 253 -3.13 15.68 10.91
N GLY A 254 -3.31 15.03 12.07
CA GLY A 254 -3.45 15.72 13.36
C GLY A 254 -2.22 16.55 13.73
N SER A 255 -1.00 16.09 13.38
CA SER A 255 0.22 16.88 13.56
C SER A 255 0.23 18.15 12.70
N MET A 256 -0.22 18.04 11.43
CA MET A 256 -0.34 19.19 10.54
C MET A 256 -1.39 20.20 11.04
N GLN A 257 -2.59 19.74 11.39
CA GLN A 257 -3.65 20.59 11.94
C GLN A 257 -3.23 21.31 13.22
N SER A 258 -2.54 20.60 14.12
CA SER A 258 -2.03 21.22 15.36
C SER A 258 -1.09 22.39 15.09
N LYS A 259 -0.24 22.29 14.06
CA LYS A 259 0.65 23.37 13.63
C LYS A 259 -0.08 24.56 13.02
N LEU A 260 -1.20 24.33 12.34
CA LEU A 260 -2.05 25.39 11.79
C LEU A 260 -2.94 26.06 12.85
N GLY A 261 -2.94 25.54 14.08
CA GLY A 261 -3.82 26.03 15.14
C GLY A 261 -5.30 25.71 14.89
N THR A 262 -5.60 24.75 14.02
CA THR A 262 -6.96 24.30 13.75
C THR A 262 -7.35 23.16 14.68
N PRO A 263 -8.59 23.11 15.17
CA PRO A 263 -9.07 21.98 15.96
C PRO A 263 -9.07 20.71 15.12
N ARG A 264 -8.76 19.56 15.74
CA ARG A 264 -8.84 18.25 15.07
C ARG A 264 -10.25 18.03 14.53
N SER A 265 -10.41 17.93 13.21
CA SER A 265 -11.71 17.81 12.52
C SER A 265 -11.97 16.43 11.94
N LEU A 266 -11.09 15.43 12.20
CA LEU A 266 -11.33 14.07 11.71
C LEU A 266 -12.54 13.46 12.41
N PRO A 267 -13.39 12.73 11.68
CA PRO A 267 -14.41 11.90 12.30
C PRO A 267 -13.74 10.89 13.23
N GLU A 268 -14.48 10.47 14.26
CA GLU A 268 -13.99 9.37 15.10
C GLU A 268 -13.59 8.17 14.21
N PRO A 269 -12.50 7.45 14.57
CA PRO A 269 -12.12 6.27 13.82
C PRO A 269 -13.33 5.35 13.69
N PRO A 270 -13.55 4.77 12.50
CA PRO A 270 -14.67 3.86 12.32
C PRO A 270 -14.66 2.73 13.36
N PRO A 271 -15.82 2.28 13.84
CA PRO A 271 -15.92 1.29 14.92
C PRO A 271 -15.30 -0.08 14.60
N TRP A 272 -14.90 -0.29 13.35
CA TRP A 272 -14.20 -1.50 12.90
C TRP A 272 -12.67 -1.35 12.94
N ILE A 273 -12.13 -0.21 13.38
CA ILE A 273 -10.70 -0.04 13.65
C ILE A 273 -10.43 -0.67 15.01
N ASN A 274 -9.56 -1.67 15.03
CA ASN A 274 -9.12 -2.33 16.25
C ASN A 274 -8.28 -1.40 17.14
N SER A 275 -8.16 -1.74 18.40
CA SER A 275 -7.30 -1.00 19.31
C SER A 275 -5.81 -1.19 18.96
N VAL A 276 -4.96 -0.30 19.44
CA VAL A 276 -3.50 -0.40 19.23
C VAL A 276 -2.94 -1.68 19.88
N GLU A 277 -3.53 -2.09 20.99
CA GLU A 277 -3.15 -3.29 21.74
C GLU A 277 -3.38 -4.58 20.94
N ASP A 278 -4.37 -4.59 20.05
CA ASP A 278 -4.72 -5.76 19.24
C ASP A 278 -3.78 -5.96 18.05
N LEU A 279 -3.03 -4.92 17.64
CA LEU A 279 -2.25 -4.95 16.41
C LEU A 279 -1.18 -6.04 16.37
N LEU A 280 -0.37 -6.14 17.44
CA LEU A 280 0.75 -7.08 17.46
C LEU A 280 0.30 -8.54 17.52
N PRO A 281 -0.70 -8.92 18.34
CA PRO A 281 -1.28 -10.27 18.30
C PRO A 281 -1.83 -10.67 16.92
N MET A 282 -2.44 -9.73 16.21
CA MET A 282 -2.98 -10.01 14.87
C MET A 282 -1.92 -10.25 13.79
N LEU A 283 -0.67 -9.88 14.06
CA LEU A 283 0.45 -10.09 13.12
C LEU A 283 1.06 -11.49 13.23
N GLU A 284 0.62 -12.32 14.15
CA GLU A 284 1.16 -13.67 14.28
C GLU A 284 1.04 -14.42 12.96
N PRO A 285 2.15 -14.97 12.42
CA PRO A 285 2.13 -15.68 11.17
C PRO A 285 1.32 -16.98 11.30
N ASN A 286 0.59 -17.32 10.25
CA ASN A 286 -0.03 -18.64 10.20
C ASN A 286 1.08 -19.71 10.23
N PRO A 287 1.09 -20.63 11.21
CA PRO A 287 2.09 -21.68 11.31
C PRO A 287 1.98 -22.71 10.16
N TYR A 288 0.85 -22.72 9.45
CA TYR A 288 0.62 -23.64 8.35
C TYR A 288 1.09 -23.01 7.04
N VAL A 289 2.21 -23.49 6.55
CA VAL A 289 2.67 -23.24 5.17
C VAL A 289 2.32 -24.49 4.36
N PRO A 290 1.30 -24.46 3.47
CA PRO A 290 0.99 -25.61 2.64
C PRO A 290 2.20 -25.94 1.75
N GLU A 291 2.55 -27.20 1.65
CA GLU A 291 3.47 -27.66 0.62
C GLU A 291 2.82 -27.40 -0.74
N GLY A 292 3.34 -26.41 -1.46
CA GLY A 292 2.87 -26.00 -2.76
C GLY A 292 1.72 -24.99 -2.72
N ALA A 293 2.05 -23.69 -2.73
CA ALA A 293 1.04 -22.66 -2.93
C ALA A 293 0.39 -22.80 -4.32
N PRO A 294 -0.92 -22.55 -4.42
CA PRO A 294 -1.70 -22.82 -5.64
C PRO A 294 -1.20 -22.14 -6.91
N TRP A 295 -0.42 -21.06 -6.80
CA TRP A 295 0.17 -20.36 -7.94
C TRP A 295 1.58 -20.83 -8.34
N SER A 296 2.19 -21.78 -7.61
CA SER A 296 3.55 -22.27 -7.93
C SER A 296 3.59 -23.36 -9.02
N TYR A 297 2.44 -23.87 -9.45
CA TYR A 297 2.37 -25.04 -10.32
C TYR A 297 2.51 -24.77 -11.83
N HIS A 298 2.42 -23.52 -12.29
CA HIS A 298 2.39 -23.25 -13.73
C HIS A 298 3.74 -22.86 -14.37
N PHE A 299 4.81 -22.74 -13.59
CA PHE A 299 6.11 -22.29 -14.15
C PHE A 299 7.20 -23.38 -14.27
N SER A 300 6.96 -24.59 -13.81
CA SER A 300 8.05 -25.60 -13.72
C SER A 300 8.00 -26.72 -14.76
N HIS A 301 6.97 -26.86 -15.59
CA HIS A 301 6.91 -27.96 -16.57
C HIS A 301 7.25 -27.57 -18.00
N ASP A 302 7.09 -26.31 -18.42
CA ASP A 302 7.34 -25.92 -19.80
C ASP A 302 8.82 -25.57 -20.13
N GLN A 303 9.68 -25.42 -19.13
CA GLN A 303 11.09 -25.09 -19.38
C GLN A 303 12.00 -26.32 -19.49
N GLN A 304 11.65 -27.43 -18.84
CA GLN A 304 12.46 -28.66 -18.94
C GLN A 304 12.29 -29.38 -20.28
N ASP A 305 11.14 -29.24 -20.95
CA ASP A 305 10.90 -29.87 -22.26
C ASP A 305 11.47 -29.05 -23.43
N ARG A 306 11.80 -27.78 -23.25
CA ARG A 306 12.45 -26.96 -24.30
C ARG A 306 13.95 -27.18 -24.36
N ASP A 307 14.63 -27.33 -23.22
CA ASP A 307 16.08 -27.56 -23.18
C ASP A 307 16.44 -28.99 -23.64
N SER A 308 15.53 -29.96 -23.53
CA SER A 308 15.78 -31.33 -24.04
C SER A 308 15.56 -31.50 -25.54
N SER A 309 14.87 -30.55 -26.20
CA SER A 309 14.64 -30.62 -27.66
C SER A 309 15.69 -29.89 -28.50
N GLU A 310 16.45 -28.95 -27.91
CA GLU A 310 17.51 -28.21 -28.61
C GLU A 310 18.84 -28.98 -28.63
N ASP A 311 19.14 -29.82 -27.65
CA ASP A 311 20.38 -30.65 -27.64
C ASP A 311 20.33 -31.86 -28.58
N SER A 312 19.16 -32.30 -29.06
CA SER A 312 19.05 -33.39 -30.01
C SER A 312 19.21 -32.99 -31.48
N ALA A 313 19.09 -31.67 -31.78
CA ALA A 313 19.22 -31.16 -33.15
C ALA A 313 20.66 -30.76 -33.53
N ALA A 314 21.56 -30.63 -32.56
CA ALA A 314 22.95 -30.23 -32.79
C ALA A 314 23.92 -31.39 -33.01
N SER A 315 23.45 -32.67 -32.97
CA SER A 315 24.29 -33.87 -33.10
C SER A 315 24.16 -34.57 -34.45
N SER A 316 23.55 -33.96 -35.47
CA SER A 316 23.39 -34.56 -36.80
C SER A 316 23.66 -33.55 -37.92
N VAL A 317 24.88 -32.98 -37.94
CA VAL A 317 25.48 -32.37 -39.15
C VAL A 317 26.98 -32.71 -39.15
#